data_e2d5fcba2bed5926c647a37d29adedd6
#
_entry.id   e2d5fcba2bed5926c647a37d29adedd6
#
_cell.length_a   1.000
_cell.length_b   1.000
_cell.length_c   1.000
_cell.angle_alpha   90.00
_cell.angle_beta   90.00
_cell.angle_gamma   90.00
#
_symmetry.space_group_name_H-M   'P 1'
#
loop_
_entity.id
_entity.type
_entity.pdbx_description
1 polymer ?
#
loop_
_entity_poly.entity_id
_entity_poly.type
_entity_poly.pdbx_seq_one_letter_code
_entity_poly.pdbx_strand_id
1 'polypeptide(L)'
;MFSNILVTVAIVLGIIVLLSFFSYVRVPVNKMAFISGVGKNRVARGKLVVYLRFFERVDYLDLSVFSVDVNTAVAVPTNDFINIKVDAVVNLQVDETAGILEIAAKNFLNRKSSDIATSVKDVLEGNLREIVGQMQLKEIVQNRKNFNEKVQENVAPDLREMGLKVISFNVQNFQEDKQVIENLGAENISKISKEASIARAEADKEIEIAKANANKEA
;
A
#
# COMPACT_ATOMS: atom_id res chain seq x y z
N MET A 1 69.46 -13.03 -14.25
CA MET A 1 68.44 -12.23 -14.96
C MET A 1 67.09 -12.96 -15.07
N PHE A 2 67.06 -14.19 -15.57
CA PHE A 2 65.82 -14.99 -15.68
C PHE A 2 65.09 -15.25 -14.33
N SER A 3 65.84 -15.49 -13.25
CA SER A 3 65.27 -15.73 -11.91
C SER A 3 64.47 -14.53 -11.38
N ASN A 4 64.95 -13.29 -11.60
CA ASN A 4 64.26 -12.08 -11.14
C ASN A 4 63.00 -11.81 -11.96
N ILE A 5 62.99 -12.16 -13.26
CA ILE A 5 61.80 -12.05 -14.11
C ILE A 5 60.72 -13.05 -13.66
N LEU A 6 61.09 -14.27 -13.32
CA LEU A 6 60.19 -15.30 -12.86
C LEU A 6 59.51 -14.92 -11.51
N VAL A 7 60.30 -14.33 -10.60
CA VAL A 7 59.82 -13.84 -9.32
C VAL A 7 58.86 -12.66 -9.52
N THR A 8 59.17 -11.70 -10.37
CA THR A 8 58.26 -10.59 -10.64
C THR A 8 56.96 -11.03 -11.30
N VAL A 9 56.98 -11.99 -12.23
CA VAL A 9 55.79 -12.55 -12.85
C VAL A 9 54.93 -13.27 -11.81
N ALA A 10 55.53 -14.06 -10.89
CA ALA A 10 54.83 -14.74 -9.84
C ALA A 10 54.14 -13.76 -8.85
N ILE A 11 54.83 -12.65 -8.52
CA ILE A 11 54.26 -11.59 -7.67
C ILE A 11 53.07 -10.91 -8.34
N VAL A 12 53.22 -10.54 -9.63
CA VAL A 12 52.14 -9.89 -10.40
C VAL A 12 50.93 -10.85 -10.52
N LEU A 13 51.14 -12.11 -10.81
CA LEU A 13 50.06 -13.13 -10.82
C LEU A 13 49.38 -13.25 -9.45
N GLY A 14 50.16 -13.27 -8.35
CA GLY A 14 49.66 -13.28 -7.01
C GLY A 14 48.77 -12.08 -6.68
N ILE A 15 49.20 -10.87 -7.10
CA ILE A 15 48.39 -9.64 -6.94
C ILE A 15 47.10 -9.68 -7.76
N ILE A 16 47.12 -10.18 -8.98
CA ILE A 16 45.94 -10.33 -9.85
C ILE A 16 44.97 -11.29 -9.22
N VAL A 17 45.42 -12.43 -8.71
CA VAL A 17 44.59 -13.40 -8.01
C VAL A 17 43.99 -12.77 -6.76
N LEU A 18 44.73 -12.04 -5.97
CA LEU A 18 44.29 -11.37 -4.76
C LEU A 18 43.23 -10.30 -5.05
N LEU A 19 43.42 -9.51 -6.12
CA LEU A 19 42.43 -8.53 -6.57
C LEU A 19 41.16 -9.17 -7.11
N SER A 20 41.22 -10.36 -7.68
CA SER A 20 40.04 -11.09 -8.19
C SER A 20 39.07 -11.55 -7.07
N PHE A 21 39.56 -11.64 -5.82
CA PHE A 21 38.73 -11.94 -4.65
C PHE A 21 37.82 -10.77 -4.24
N PHE A 22 38.20 -9.54 -4.58
CA PHE A 22 37.42 -8.36 -4.28
C PHE A 22 36.49 -8.01 -5.47
N SER A 23 35.24 -7.85 -5.19
CA SER A 23 34.26 -7.35 -6.13
C SER A 23 33.54 -6.14 -5.53
N TYR A 24 33.10 -5.24 -6.41
CA TYR A 24 32.35 -4.07 -5.98
C TYR A 24 30.96 -4.08 -6.62
N VAL A 25 29.97 -3.60 -5.87
CA VAL A 25 28.62 -3.42 -6.35
C VAL A 25 28.10 -2.04 -5.95
N ARG A 26 27.44 -1.38 -6.88
CA ARG A 26 26.76 -0.12 -6.63
C ARG A 26 25.31 -0.41 -6.31
N VAL A 27 24.89 -0.16 -5.07
CA VAL A 27 23.53 -0.37 -4.61
C VAL A 27 22.67 0.84 -4.98
N PRO A 28 21.60 0.69 -5.77
CA PRO A 28 20.69 1.79 -6.09
C PRO A 28 19.93 2.25 -4.82
N VAL A 29 19.42 3.49 -4.83
CA VAL A 29 18.73 4.09 -3.68
C VAL A 29 17.39 3.41 -3.36
N ASN A 30 16.74 2.87 -4.40
CA ASN A 30 15.45 2.16 -4.25
C ASN A 30 15.61 0.69 -3.84
N LYS A 31 16.84 0.23 -3.61
CA LYS A 31 17.12 -1.14 -3.15
C LYS A 31 18.02 -1.12 -1.93
N MET A 32 17.82 -2.11 -1.08
CA MET A 32 18.71 -2.38 0.02
C MET A 32 19.46 -3.68 -0.25
N ALA A 33 20.79 -3.63 -0.13
CA ALA A 33 21.62 -4.80 -0.29
C ALA A 33 21.94 -5.39 1.07
N PHE A 34 21.71 -6.67 1.22
CA PHE A 34 22.09 -7.49 2.36
C PHE A 34 23.30 -8.31 1.95
N ILE A 35 24.41 -8.09 2.65
CA ILE A 35 25.67 -8.79 2.41
C ILE A 35 25.85 -9.79 3.53
N SER A 36 25.77 -11.06 3.18
CA SER A 36 25.91 -12.18 4.10
C SER A 36 27.08 -13.06 3.73
N GLY A 37 27.73 -13.69 4.70
CA GLY A 37 28.87 -14.58 4.50
C GLY A 37 29.85 -14.57 5.67
N VAL A 38 31.12 -14.34 5.41
CA VAL A 38 32.16 -14.32 6.45
C VAL A 38 32.08 -13.02 7.24
N GLY A 39 31.70 -13.11 8.51
CA GLY A 39 31.62 -11.98 9.43
C GLY A 39 30.20 -11.55 9.77
N LYS A 40 30.03 -10.28 10.17
CA LYS A 40 28.72 -9.73 10.51
C LYS A 40 27.94 -9.37 9.22
N ASN A 41 26.67 -9.70 9.19
CA ASN A 41 25.76 -9.25 8.13
C ASN A 41 25.79 -7.73 8.02
N ARG A 42 25.98 -7.24 6.81
CA ARG A 42 26.07 -5.80 6.50
C ARG A 42 24.91 -5.41 5.60
N VAL A 43 24.35 -4.23 5.86
CA VAL A 43 23.27 -3.66 5.05
C VAL A 43 23.78 -2.38 4.42
N ALA A 44 23.45 -2.18 3.14
CA ALA A 44 23.87 -1.02 2.38
C ALA A 44 22.77 -0.51 1.47
N ARG A 45 22.66 0.84 1.35
CA ARG A 45 21.72 1.53 0.47
C ARG A 45 22.40 2.74 -0.18
N GLY A 46 22.21 2.93 -1.46
CA GLY A 46 22.66 4.13 -2.20
C GLY A 46 24.15 4.36 -2.23
N LYS A 47 24.97 3.34 -1.96
CA LYS A 47 26.44 3.46 -1.93
C LYS A 47 27.14 2.30 -2.63
N LEU A 48 28.42 2.51 -2.92
CA LEU A 48 29.31 1.47 -3.42
C LEU A 48 29.74 0.59 -2.25
N VAL A 49 29.64 -0.72 -2.45
CA VAL A 49 30.05 -1.72 -1.45
C VAL A 49 31.06 -2.66 -2.08
N VAL A 50 32.12 -2.93 -1.33
CA VAL A 50 33.12 -3.95 -1.68
C VAL A 50 32.80 -5.21 -0.88
N TYR A 51 32.80 -6.34 -1.57
CA TYR A 51 32.54 -7.64 -0.96
C TYR A 51 33.48 -8.71 -1.50
N LEU A 52 33.64 -9.81 -0.75
CA LEU A 52 34.48 -10.94 -1.10
C LEU A 52 33.69 -11.91 -1.96
N ARG A 53 33.93 -11.91 -3.26
CA ARG A 53 33.15 -12.64 -4.28
C ARG A 53 32.94 -14.14 -3.97
N PHE A 54 33.93 -14.78 -3.37
CA PHE A 54 33.88 -16.22 -3.09
C PHE A 54 33.30 -16.56 -1.71
N PHE A 55 33.22 -15.58 -0.81
CA PHE A 55 32.86 -15.79 0.59
C PHE A 55 31.60 -15.02 1.03
N GLU A 56 31.22 -14.01 0.28
CA GLU A 56 30.07 -13.17 0.61
C GLU A 56 29.05 -13.20 -0.55
N ARG A 57 27.78 -13.20 -0.17
CA ARG A 57 26.64 -13.11 -1.06
C ARG A 57 25.95 -11.75 -0.89
N VAL A 58 25.54 -11.18 -2.00
CA VAL A 58 24.78 -9.91 -2.01
C VAL A 58 23.36 -10.21 -2.47
N ASP A 59 22.42 -10.00 -1.59
CA ASP A 59 21.00 -10.16 -1.84
C ASP A 59 20.31 -8.79 -1.79
N TYR A 60 19.23 -8.61 -2.55
CA TYR A 60 18.57 -7.33 -2.68
C TYR A 60 17.12 -7.39 -2.19
N LEU A 61 16.73 -6.34 -1.47
CA LEU A 61 15.34 -6.06 -1.10
C LEU A 61 14.89 -4.79 -1.82
N ASP A 62 13.80 -4.87 -2.56
CA ASP A 62 13.22 -3.70 -3.25
C ASP A 62 12.43 -2.86 -2.24
N LEU A 63 12.75 -1.56 -2.18
CA LEU A 63 12.11 -0.60 -1.30
C LEU A 63 11.11 0.31 -2.05
N SER A 64 10.91 0.06 -3.32
CA SER A 64 9.97 0.83 -4.13
C SER A 64 8.54 0.62 -3.65
N VAL A 65 7.70 1.64 -3.82
CA VAL A 65 6.25 1.47 -3.65
C VAL A 65 5.72 0.60 -4.79
N PHE A 66 4.87 -0.35 -4.48
CA PHE A 66 4.19 -1.19 -5.45
C PHE A 66 2.69 -1.22 -5.15
N SER A 67 1.89 -1.37 -6.21
CA SER A 67 0.43 -1.41 -6.12
C SER A 67 -0.06 -2.85 -6.16
N VAL A 68 -1.08 -3.14 -5.37
CA VAL A 68 -1.80 -4.41 -5.34
C VAL A 68 -3.26 -4.14 -5.67
N ASP A 69 -3.74 -4.76 -6.75
CA ASP A 69 -5.16 -4.73 -7.08
C ASP A 69 -5.89 -5.82 -6.30
N VAL A 70 -6.79 -5.38 -5.43
CA VAL A 70 -7.60 -6.25 -4.57
C VAL A 70 -9.02 -6.19 -5.06
N ASN A 71 -9.56 -7.33 -5.46
CA ASN A 71 -10.95 -7.47 -5.85
C ASN A 71 -11.57 -8.66 -5.13
N THR A 72 -12.76 -8.48 -4.59
CA THR A 72 -13.50 -9.60 -4.02
C THR A 72 -14.09 -10.43 -5.16
N ALA A 73 -13.45 -11.57 -5.48
CA ALA A 73 -13.89 -12.46 -6.56
C ALA A 73 -15.33 -12.94 -6.35
N VAL A 74 -15.70 -13.17 -5.10
CA VAL A 74 -17.06 -13.54 -4.66
C VAL A 74 -17.67 -12.35 -3.92
N ALA A 75 -18.96 -12.10 -4.17
CA ALA A 75 -19.71 -11.08 -3.45
C ALA A 75 -19.71 -11.35 -1.93
N VAL A 76 -19.47 -10.32 -1.15
CA VAL A 76 -19.36 -10.37 0.31
C VAL A 76 -20.62 -9.75 0.92
N PRO A 77 -21.29 -10.42 1.86
CA PRO A 77 -22.45 -9.83 2.55
C PRO A 77 -21.98 -8.72 3.50
N THR A 78 -22.64 -7.58 3.42
CA THR A 78 -22.52 -6.49 4.38
C THR A 78 -23.28 -6.81 5.68
N ASN A 79 -23.16 -5.97 6.70
CA ASN A 79 -23.88 -6.14 7.97
C ASN A 79 -25.43 -6.13 7.80
N ASP A 80 -25.93 -5.48 6.76
CA ASP A 80 -27.35 -5.44 6.37
C ASP A 80 -27.71 -6.52 5.33
N PHE A 81 -26.89 -7.57 5.21
CA PHE A 81 -27.09 -8.74 4.33
C PHE A 81 -27.22 -8.44 2.83
N ILE A 82 -26.62 -7.37 2.39
CA ILE A 82 -26.52 -7.02 0.97
C ILE A 82 -25.18 -7.51 0.42
N ASN A 83 -25.23 -8.32 -0.63
CA ASN A 83 -24.02 -8.85 -1.25
C ASN A 83 -23.38 -7.80 -2.16
N ILE A 84 -22.13 -7.45 -1.89
CA ILE A 84 -21.36 -6.51 -2.71
C ILE A 84 -20.03 -7.09 -3.14
N LYS A 85 -19.55 -6.66 -4.31
CA LYS A 85 -18.17 -6.82 -4.75
C LYS A 85 -17.46 -5.49 -4.58
N VAL A 86 -16.23 -5.54 -4.11
CA VAL A 86 -15.42 -4.35 -3.88
C VAL A 86 -14.12 -4.49 -4.64
N ASP A 87 -13.79 -3.45 -5.42
CA ASP A 87 -12.53 -3.31 -6.11
C ASP A 87 -11.73 -2.18 -5.45
N ALA A 88 -10.50 -2.48 -5.06
CA ALA A 88 -9.62 -1.54 -4.38
C ALA A 88 -8.19 -1.65 -4.90
N VAL A 89 -7.45 -0.56 -4.80
CA VAL A 89 -6.01 -0.51 -5.04
C VAL A 89 -5.30 -0.11 -3.77
N VAL A 90 -4.33 -0.92 -3.39
CA VAL A 90 -3.51 -0.72 -2.20
C VAL A 90 -2.08 -0.48 -2.60
N ASN A 91 -1.52 0.65 -2.19
CA ASN A 91 -0.11 0.95 -2.38
C ASN A 91 0.67 0.55 -1.12
N LEU A 92 1.64 -0.31 -1.31
CA LEU A 92 2.46 -0.89 -0.25
C LEU A 92 3.92 -0.55 -0.45
N GLN A 93 4.66 -0.58 0.63
CA GLN A 93 6.11 -0.42 0.63
C GLN A 93 6.72 -1.28 1.74
N VAL A 94 7.95 -1.71 1.57
CA VAL A 94 8.72 -2.33 2.67
C VAL A 94 8.89 -1.32 3.80
N ASP A 95 8.63 -1.76 5.02
CA ASP A 95 8.85 -0.92 6.21
C ASP A 95 10.33 -0.94 6.60
N GLU A 96 10.95 0.23 6.56
CA GLU A 96 12.37 0.42 6.86
C GLU A 96 12.66 0.54 8.37
N THR A 97 11.63 0.43 9.23
CA THR A 97 11.80 0.51 10.68
C THR A 97 12.67 -0.63 11.18
N ALA A 98 13.58 -0.33 12.11
CA ALA A 98 14.47 -1.33 12.70
C ALA A 98 13.66 -2.49 13.31
N GLY A 99 14.07 -3.73 13.03
CA GLY A 99 13.36 -4.95 13.41
C GLY A 99 12.32 -5.41 12.38
N ILE A 100 11.52 -4.50 11.79
CA ILE A 100 10.55 -4.82 10.74
C ILE A 100 11.25 -5.07 9.42
N LEU A 101 12.29 -4.31 9.13
CA LEU A 101 13.14 -4.51 7.95
C LEU A 101 13.75 -5.92 7.89
N GLU A 102 14.13 -6.48 9.04
CA GLU A 102 14.66 -7.85 9.11
C GLU A 102 13.57 -8.89 8.77
N ILE A 103 12.34 -8.64 9.19
CA ILE A 103 11.18 -9.47 8.83
C ILE A 103 10.93 -9.38 7.33
N ALA A 104 10.92 -8.17 6.77
CA ALA A 104 10.78 -7.97 5.32
C ALA A 104 11.88 -8.68 4.53
N ALA A 105 13.13 -8.58 4.98
CA ALA A 105 14.25 -9.28 4.35
C ALA A 105 14.06 -10.80 4.39
N LYS A 106 13.64 -11.35 5.53
CA LYS A 106 13.38 -12.78 5.69
C LYS A 106 12.30 -13.28 4.70
N ASN A 107 11.27 -12.47 4.45
CA ASN A 107 10.12 -12.86 3.61
C ASN A 107 10.33 -12.57 2.12
N PHE A 108 11.02 -11.48 1.78
CA PHE A 108 10.97 -10.89 0.43
C PHE A 108 12.33 -10.67 -0.23
N LEU A 109 13.42 -11.11 0.38
CA LEU A 109 14.76 -10.97 -0.21
C LEU A 109 14.82 -11.60 -1.59
N ASN A 110 15.36 -10.89 -2.58
CA ASN A 110 15.46 -11.29 -3.99
C ASN A 110 14.12 -11.55 -4.70
N ARG A 111 12.98 -11.21 -4.10
CA ARG A 111 11.69 -11.28 -4.77
C ARG A 111 11.41 -10.01 -5.57
N LYS A 112 10.69 -10.16 -6.66
CA LYS A 112 10.15 -9.03 -7.42
C LYS A 112 8.92 -8.47 -6.72
N SER A 113 8.64 -7.17 -6.88
CA SER A 113 7.45 -6.52 -6.32
C SER A 113 6.14 -7.18 -6.77
N SER A 114 6.09 -7.75 -7.99
CA SER A 114 4.95 -8.55 -8.48
C SER A 114 4.66 -9.79 -7.64
N ASP A 115 5.72 -10.49 -7.23
CA ASP A 115 5.60 -11.74 -6.47
C ASP A 115 5.19 -11.44 -5.02
N ILE A 116 5.67 -10.31 -4.48
CA ILE A 116 5.26 -9.78 -3.18
C ILE A 116 3.78 -9.40 -3.24
N ALA A 117 3.36 -8.66 -4.28
CA ALA A 117 1.97 -8.25 -4.48
C ALA A 117 1.02 -9.46 -4.50
N THR A 118 1.39 -10.53 -5.20
CA THR A 118 0.60 -11.77 -5.23
C THR A 118 0.51 -12.43 -3.85
N SER A 119 1.61 -12.44 -3.09
CA SER A 119 1.64 -13.08 -1.76
C SER A 119 0.79 -12.34 -0.71
N VAL A 120 0.59 -11.03 -0.85
CA VAL A 120 -0.18 -10.23 0.11
C VAL A 120 -1.63 -10.01 -0.31
N LYS A 121 -1.98 -10.32 -1.56
CA LYS A 121 -3.33 -10.13 -2.09
C LYS A 121 -4.39 -10.85 -1.26
N ASP A 122 -4.15 -12.10 -0.89
CA ASP A 122 -5.10 -12.91 -0.12
C ASP A 122 -5.34 -12.33 1.28
N VAL A 123 -4.30 -11.79 1.92
CA VAL A 123 -4.39 -11.13 3.22
C VAL A 123 -5.24 -9.86 3.09
N LEU A 124 -4.98 -9.05 2.08
CA LEU A 124 -5.75 -7.82 1.81
C LEU A 124 -7.22 -8.14 1.51
N GLU A 125 -7.48 -9.16 0.70
CA GLU A 125 -8.86 -9.58 0.37
C GLU A 125 -9.59 -10.11 1.60
N GLY A 126 -8.92 -10.87 2.48
CA GLY A 126 -9.48 -11.35 3.74
C GLY A 126 -9.91 -10.23 4.67
N ASN A 127 -9.02 -9.27 4.91
CA ASN A 127 -9.29 -8.09 5.74
C ASN A 127 -10.39 -7.20 5.13
N LEU A 128 -10.37 -7.01 3.82
CA LEU A 128 -11.42 -6.26 3.12
C LEU A 128 -12.80 -6.91 3.31
N ARG A 129 -12.87 -8.23 3.20
CA ARG A 129 -14.11 -9.01 3.41
C ARG A 129 -14.60 -8.87 4.85
N GLU A 130 -13.71 -8.89 5.84
CA GLU A 130 -14.05 -8.72 7.25
C GLU A 130 -14.69 -7.35 7.50
N ILE A 131 -14.08 -6.27 7.03
CA ILE A 131 -14.59 -4.91 7.23
C ILE A 131 -15.92 -4.69 6.49
N VAL A 132 -16.06 -5.22 5.28
CA VAL A 132 -17.34 -5.18 4.54
C VAL A 132 -18.44 -5.85 5.36
N GLY A 133 -18.17 -7.02 5.96
CA GLY A 133 -19.14 -7.73 6.80
C GLY A 133 -19.53 -7.00 8.09
N GLN A 134 -18.71 -6.08 8.58
CA GLN A 134 -18.97 -5.29 9.79
C GLN A 134 -19.73 -3.99 9.53
N MET A 135 -19.76 -3.49 8.29
CA MET A 135 -20.36 -2.21 7.94
C MET A 135 -21.66 -2.36 7.14
N GLN A 136 -22.55 -1.37 7.26
CA GLN A 136 -23.75 -1.28 6.41
C GLN A 136 -23.41 -0.74 5.04
N LEU A 137 -24.10 -1.20 3.99
CA LEU A 137 -23.87 -0.72 2.61
C LEU A 137 -23.97 0.80 2.51
N LYS A 138 -24.97 1.39 3.16
CA LYS A 138 -25.17 2.84 3.17
C LYS A 138 -23.95 3.59 3.71
N GLU A 139 -23.36 3.11 4.80
CA GLU A 139 -22.16 3.71 5.41
C GLU A 139 -20.94 3.60 4.47
N ILE A 140 -20.75 2.42 3.89
CA ILE A 140 -19.64 2.15 2.94
C ILE A 140 -19.69 3.10 1.74
N VAL A 141 -20.87 3.28 1.14
CA VAL A 141 -21.04 4.07 -0.08
C VAL A 141 -21.00 5.57 0.20
N GLN A 142 -21.65 6.02 1.31
CA GLN A 142 -21.74 7.46 1.64
C GLN A 142 -20.47 8.00 2.28
N ASN A 143 -19.72 7.19 3.01
CA ASN A 143 -18.52 7.61 3.73
C ASN A 143 -17.30 6.78 3.34
N ARG A 144 -16.90 6.85 2.08
CA ARG A 144 -15.75 6.12 1.51
C ARG A 144 -14.45 6.38 2.29
N LYS A 145 -14.28 7.58 2.82
CA LYS A 145 -13.09 7.93 3.59
C LYS A 145 -13.00 7.11 4.87
N ASN A 146 -14.07 7.06 5.65
CA ASN A 146 -14.14 6.25 6.88
C ASN A 146 -13.94 4.74 6.58
N PHE A 147 -14.52 4.26 5.48
CA PHE A 147 -14.30 2.89 5.04
C PHE A 147 -12.82 2.61 4.73
N ASN A 148 -12.15 3.48 3.95
CA ASN A 148 -10.74 3.34 3.63
C ASN A 148 -9.86 3.35 4.89
N GLU A 149 -10.13 4.26 5.84
CA GLU A 149 -9.41 4.36 7.11
C GLU A 149 -9.58 3.09 7.94
N LYS A 150 -10.80 2.57 8.10
CA LYS A 150 -11.06 1.32 8.83
C LYS A 150 -10.35 0.12 8.21
N VAL A 151 -10.39 -0.02 6.88
CA VAL A 151 -9.67 -1.12 6.20
C VAL A 151 -8.16 -0.96 6.39
N GLN A 152 -7.62 0.25 6.24
CA GLN A 152 -6.20 0.50 6.42
C GLN A 152 -5.75 0.18 7.85
N GLU A 153 -6.51 0.57 8.86
CA GLU A 153 -6.22 0.27 10.27
C GLU A 153 -6.26 -1.23 10.56
N ASN A 154 -7.21 -1.96 9.97
CA ASN A 154 -7.34 -3.41 10.16
C ASN A 154 -6.20 -4.19 9.48
N VAL A 155 -5.81 -3.78 8.28
CA VAL A 155 -4.77 -4.42 7.48
C VAL A 155 -3.35 -4.12 7.99
N ALA A 156 -3.14 -2.95 8.59
CA ALA A 156 -1.81 -2.48 8.96
C ALA A 156 -1.02 -3.43 9.89
N PRO A 157 -1.62 -4.06 10.94
CA PRO A 157 -0.93 -5.03 11.78
C PRO A 157 -0.43 -6.24 11.00
N ASP A 158 -1.29 -6.85 10.19
CA ASP A 158 -0.98 -8.07 9.42
C ASP A 158 0.17 -7.83 8.43
N LEU A 159 0.11 -6.70 7.72
CA LEU A 159 1.17 -6.33 6.78
C LEU A 159 2.48 -5.99 7.49
N ARG A 160 2.41 -5.42 8.68
CA ARG A 160 3.58 -5.13 9.50
C ARG A 160 4.28 -6.40 9.97
N GLU A 161 3.52 -7.44 10.31
CA GLU A 161 4.07 -8.77 10.62
C GLU A 161 4.76 -9.42 9.41
N MET A 162 4.40 -9.02 8.19
CA MET A 162 5.10 -9.41 6.97
C MET A 162 6.29 -8.53 6.63
N GLY A 163 6.44 -7.37 7.27
CA GLY A 163 7.49 -6.39 7.00
C GLY A 163 7.10 -5.29 6.01
N LEU A 164 5.80 -5.08 5.81
CA LEU A 164 5.25 -4.10 4.88
C LEU A 164 4.49 -2.99 5.61
N LYS A 165 4.39 -1.82 4.98
CA LYS A 165 3.52 -0.72 5.43
C LYS A 165 2.58 -0.29 4.32
N VAL A 166 1.37 0.11 4.71
CA VAL A 166 0.38 0.70 3.82
C VAL A 166 0.72 2.16 3.60
N ILE A 167 0.88 2.55 2.34
CA ILE A 167 1.05 3.96 1.94
C ILE A 167 -0.32 4.59 1.67
N SER A 168 -1.18 3.88 0.94
CA SER A 168 -2.56 4.30 0.71
C SER A 168 -3.45 3.11 0.39
N PHE A 169 -4.69 3.20 0.81
CA PHE A 169 -5.76 2.27 0.48
C PHE A 169 -6.88 3.06 -0.20
N ASN A 170 -7.24 2.68 -1.42
CA ASN A 170 -8.24 3.39 -2.21
C ASN A 170 -9.24 2.41 -2.83
N VAL A 171 -10.49 2.51 -2.43
CA VAL A 171 -11.58 1.78 -3.08
C VAL A 171 -11.95 2.48 -4.39
N GLN A 172 -11.95 1.71 -5.46
CA GLN A 172 -12.29 2.19 -6.79
C GLN A 172 -13.78 2.06 -7.06
N ASN A 173 -14.35 0.88 -6.79
CA ASN A 173 -15.71 0.58 -7.15
C ASN A 173 -16.41 -0.33 -6.13
N PHE A 174 -17.75 -0.19 -6.07
CA PHE A 174 -18.67 -1.10 -5.40
C PHE A 174 -19.69 -1.59 -6.42
N GLN A 175 -19.84 -2.89 -6.52
CA GLN A 175 -20.83 -3.51 -7.41
C GLN A 175 -21.79 -4.37 -6.58
N GLU A 176 -23.07 -4.27 -6.86
CA GLU A 176 -24.11 -5.08 -6.25
C GLU A 176 -25.13 -5.53 -7.31
N ASP A 177 -25.77 -6.66 -7.07
CA ASP A 177 -26.60 -7.33 -8.09
C ASP A 177 -28.07 -6.85 -8.10
N LYS A 178 -28.52 -6.03 -7.12
CA LYS A 178 -29.95 -5.72 -6.87
C LYS A 178 -30.32 -4.24 -7.01
N GLN A 179 -29.49 -3.41 -7.61
CA GLN A 179 -29.72 -1.96 -7.77
C GLN A 179 -30.01 -1.21 -6.44
N VAL A 180 -29.55 -1.75 -5.30
CA VAL A 180 -29.76 -1.14 -3.97
C VAL A 180 -29.00 0.19 -3.88
N ILE A 181 -27.78 0.26 -4.45
CA ILE A 181 -26.97 1.49 -4.47
C ILE A 181 -27.69 2.58 -5.26
N GLU A 182 -28.30 2.25 -6.41
CA GLU A 182 -29.06 3.18 -7.22
C GLU A 182 -30.31 3.67 -6.49
N ASN A 183 -31.04 2.76 -5.82
CA ASN A 183 -32.21 3.09 -5.01
C ASN A 183 -31.86 3.99 -3.82
N LEU A 184 -30.75 3.75 -3.13
CA LEU A 184 -30.24 4.62 -2.06
C LEU A 184 -29.90 6.03 -2.60
N GLY A 185 -29.37 6.10 -3.81
CA GLY A 185 -29.11 7.37 -4.51
C GLY A 185 -30.42 8.13 -4.78
N ALA A 186 -31.43 7.46 -5.32
CA ALA A 186 -32.74 8.04 -5.61
C ALA A 186 -33.46 8.54 -4.33
N GLU A 187 -33.40 7.76 -3.24
CA GLU A 187 -33.94 8.16 -1.93
C GLU A 187 -33.26 9.44 -1.43
N ASN A 188 -31.94 9.50 -1.50
CA ASN A 188 -31.18 10.65 -1.05
C ASN A 188 -31.48 11.92 -1.88
N ILE A 189 -31.59 11.79 -3.21
CA ILE A 189 -32.01 12.87 -4.10
C ILE A 189 -33.41 13.38 -3.74
N SER A 190 -34.36 12.47 -3.49
CA SER A 190 -35.72 12.84 -3.06
C SER A 190 -35.73 13.59 -1.74
N LYS A 191 -34.90 13.17 -0.78
CA LYS A 191 -34.77 13.83 0.52
C LYS A 191 -34.19 15.24 0.39
N ILE A 192 -33.10 15.38 -0.36
CA ILE A 192 -32.47 16.70 -0.65
C ILE A 192 -33.44 17.63 -1.37
N SER A 193 -34.19 17.12 -2.35
CA SER A 193 -35.19 17.91 -3.08
C SER A 193 -36.31 18.39 -2.16
N LYS A 194 -36.80 17.53 -1.26
CA LYS A 194 -37.80 17.90 -0.24
C LYS A 194 -37.27 18.98 0.72
N GLU A 195 -36.05 18.78 1.24
CA GLU A 195 -35.42 19.76 2.17
C GLU A 195 -35.21 21.11 1.47
N ALA A 196 -34.74 21.11 0.22
CA ALA A 196 -34.60 22.33 -0.58
C ALA A 196 -35.94 23.04 -0.84
N SER A 197 -37.01 22.28 -1.06
CA SER A 197 -38.37 22.85 -1.26
C SER A 197 -38.92 23.45 0.05
N ILE A 198 -38.67 22.81 1.17
CA ILE A 198 -39.06 23.35 2.50
C ILE A 198 -38.29 24.65 2.77
N ALA A 199 -36.97 24.63 2.59
CA ALA A 199 -36.14 25.82 2.84
C ALA A 199 -36.53 27.01 1.93
N ARG A 200 -36.93 26.77 0.67
CA ARG A 200 -37.46 27.80 -0.21
C ARG A 200 -38.78 28.36 0.28
N ALA A 201 -39.71 27.50 0.69
CA ALA A 201 -41.01 27.92 1.20
C ALA A 201 -40.88 28.74 2.51
N GLU A 202 -39.94 28.36 3.38
CA GLU A 202 -39.63 29.14 4.59
C GLU A 202 -39.02 30.50 4.26
N ALA A 203 -38.06 30.56 3.33
CA ALA A 203 -37.49 31.82 2.89
C ALA A 203 -38.52 32.75 2.22
N ASP A 204 -39.41 32.22 1.36
CA ASP A 204 -40.48 32.96 0.73
C ASP A 204 -41.45 33.53 1.79
N LYS A 205 -41.83 32.73 2.79
CA LYS A 205 -42.64 33.19 3.94
C LYS A 205 -41.98 34.31 4.72
N GLU A 206 -40.68 34.21 5.03
CA GLU A 206 -39.95 35.26 5.72
C GLU A 206 -39.91 36.55 4.92
N ILE A 207 -39.70 36.49 3.60
CA ILE A 207 -39.74 37.60 2.69
C ILE A 207 -41.13 38.25 2.68
N GLU A 208 -42.20 37.48 2.67
CA GLU A 208 -43.56 38.00 2.70
C GLU A 208 -43.92 38.67 4.02
N ILE A 209 -43.50 38.11 5.14
CA ILE A 209 -43.64 38.71 6.47
C ILE A 209 -42.86 40.02 6.56
N ALA A 210 -41.62 40.05 6.07
CA ALA A 210 -40.79 41.26 6.06
C ALA A 210 -41.43 42.37 5.22
N LYS A 211 -41.96 42.01 4.02
CA LYS A 211 -42.71 42.97 3.17
C LYS A 211 -43.97 43.51 3.85
N ALA A 212 -44.74 42.62 4.50
CA ALA A 212 -45.94 43.02 5.23
C ALA A 212 -45.67 43.93 6.40
N ASN A 213 -44.57 43.71 7.14
CA ASN A 213 -44.15 44.57 8.25
C ASN A 213 -43.67 45.93 7.74
N ALA A 214 -42.87 45.97 6.67
CA ALA A 214 -42.42 47.23 6.08
C ALA A 214 -43.59 48.07 5.54
N ASN A 215 -44.63 47.46 4.99
CA ASN A 215 -45.85 48.13 4.54
C ASN A 215 -46.75 48.62 5.69
N LYS A 216 -46.58 48.14 6.92
CA LYS A 216 -47.32 48.62 8.08
C LYS A 216 -46.64 49.81 8.75
N GLU A 217 -45.33 49.95 8.57
CA GLU A 217 -44.54 51.06 9.14
C GLU A 217 -44.47 52.29 8.20
N ALA A 218 -44.93 52.16 6.96
CA ALA A 218 -45.05 53.25 5.99
C ALA A 218 -46.47 53.84 5.97
#